data_19702ceb4f45b788fb99b2e0553e5ab5
#
_entry.id   19702ceb4f45b788fb99b2e0553e5ab5
#
_cell.length_a   1.000
_cell.length_b   1.000
_cell.length_c   1.000
_cell.angle_alpha   90.00
_cell.angle_beta   90.00
_cell.angle_gamma   90.00
#
_symmetry.space_group_name_H-M   'P 1'
#
loop_
_entity.id
_entity.type
_entity.pdbx_description
1 polymer ?
#
loop_
_entity_poly.entity_id
_entity_poly.type
_entity_poly.pdbx_seq_one_letter_code
_entity_poly.pdbx_strand_id
1 'polypeptide(L)'
;MFLKTKQLRGIIPPANNAGGQKVFSAEEENQFVAHAIAMSSFGFPITTMDLRCVVKAYLERSGRKVPCFKNGNLPGREWARSFMARHKDVLSQRLSKNISYARAANDEEVLDIFFKNLEEELKDMPPENIWNFDETNVQDDPGSKKVITRRGSKYPEQIQNSSKSSTSIMVCGNAAGETLPLYVCYKAEKLWSNWTENGPEGTRYNRSKSGWFDHNTFEDCFFSLALPRLKKQQGKKALIGDNLSSHVSLAVVKACEENDIKFIALPPNATHLLQPLDVAYFRPMKIQWRKVLGEWKQSPSGSRCATVPKDELPRLLKQLMTALAPDAPQNLKSGFRKTGIYPLNKMEVLQRLPEAVLDSSLGSMRECVSDVFIEELRKRREDATRSRAPKRRKNLNVPAGKSISSEEVEAAIAASEASKSKKGKKKTKNPTKKSSQKKARKEVEETDDSDDAFSVHESEDSSGEESFTSLMESPPTSPPPNINSDEEENGSDIQDEPRFRVGDYVVVNFEGQMYPGRVTVARPEEYMVNAMARSGKLWKWPAKKDEILYSSNEVLYKINAPQEVKKSGLFEVKEID
;
A
#
# COMPACT_ATOMS: atom_id res chain seq x y z
N MET A 1 47.63 20.41 18.68
CA MET A 1 48.72 21.39 18.94
C MET A 1 48.97 22.30 17.73
N PHE A 2 49.10 21.78 16.52
CA PHE A 2 49.36 22.55 15.30
C PHE A 2 48.23 23.54 14.91
N LEU A 3 46.99 23.19 15.07
CA LEU A 3 45.83 24.06 14.80
C LEU A 3 45.69 25.23 15.80
N LYS A 4 46.00 25.01 17.08
CA LYS A 4 45.99 26.08 18.11
C LYS A 4 47.13 27.11 17.85
N THR A 5 48.28 26.65 17.38
CA THR A 5 49.41 27.55 17.07
C THR A 5 49.15 28.44 15.83
N LYS A 6 48.40 27.95 14.83
CA LYS A 6 47.99 28.77 13.67
C LYS A 6 46.92 29.81 14.05
N GLN A 7 45.99 29.47 14.92
CA GLN A 7 44.94 30.38 15.37
C GLN A 7 45.52 31.53 16.20
N LEU A 8 46.48 31.22 17.09
CA LEU A 8 47.18 32.22 17.90
C LEU A 8 48.07 33.19 17.07
N ARG A 9 48.43 32.81 15.83
CA ARG A 9 49.24 33.66 14.93
C ARG A 9 48.39 34.38 13.86
N GLY A 10 47.03 34.33 13.96
CA GLY A 10 46.14 34.95 12.95
C GLY A 10 46.28 34.41 11.54
N ILE A 11 46.89 33.23 11.35
CA ILE A 11 47.20 32.61 10.04
C ILE A 11 46.05 31.69 9.59
N ILE A 12 45.11 31.32 10.52
CA ILE A 12 43.90 30.64 10.13
C ILE A 12 42.86 31.71 9.82
N PRO A 13 42.47 31.89 8.54
CA PRO A 13 41.32 32.75 8.28
C PRO A 13 40.15 32.24 9.08
N PRO A 14 39.23 33.14 9.56
CA PRO A 14 38.00 32.71 10.16
C PRO A 14 37.38 31.68 9.21
N ALA A 15 36.81 30.59 9.78
CA ALA A 15 36.15 29.60 8.98
C ALA A 15 35.05 30.33 8.15
N ASN A 16 35.40 30.77 6.98
CA ASN A 16 34.44 31.14 5.99
C ASN A 16 33.63 29.85 5.82
N ASN A 17 32.40 29.89 6.23
CA ASN A 17 31.38 29.02 5.70
C ASN A 17 31.30 29.34 4.20
N ALA A 18 32.26 28.84 3.44
CA ALA A 18 32.23 28.78 2.00
C ALA A 18 31.21 27.71 1.61
N GLY A 19 29.96 27.95 2.01
CA GLY A 19 28.83 27.34 1.35
C GLY A 19 28.91 27.80 -0.08
N GLY A 20 29.21 26.89 -1.01
CA GLY A 20 29.28 27.21 -2.42
C GLY A 20 28.05 28.02 -2.82
N GLN A 21 28.22 29.04 -3.66
CA GLN A 21 27.12 29.90 -4.12
C GLN A 21 25.96 29.00 -4.56
N LYS A 22 24.75 29.30 -4.04
CA LYS A 22 23.53 28.60 -4.45
C LYS A 22 23.40 28.75 -5.97
N VAL A 23 23.18 27.66 -6.64
CA VAL A 23 23.04 27.62 -8.10
C VAL A 23 21.73 28.29 -8.54
N PHE A 24 20.71 28.24 -7.69
CA PHE A 24 19.37 28.78 -7.94
C PHE A 24 19.00 29.85 -6.93
N SER A 25 18.19 30.81 -7.36
CA SER A 25 17.57 31.79 -6.48
C SER A 25 16.55 31.12 -5.53
N ALA A 26 16.10 31.85 -4.52
CA ALA A 26 15.06 31.35 -3.63
C ALA A 26 13.74 31.11 -4.37
N GLU A 27 13.42 31.99 -5.32
CA GLU A 27 12.21 31.89 -6.14
C GLU A 27 12.27 30.64 -7.05
N GLU A 28 13.41 30.39 -7.68
CA GLU A 28 13.61 29.18 -8.50
C GLU A 28 13.50 27.89 -7.65
N GLU A 29 14.11 27.88 -6.47
CA GLU A 29 13.98 26.74 -5.55
C GLU A 29 12.53 26.52 -5.09
N ASN A 30 11.80 27.61 -4.79
CA ASN A 30 10.38 27.55 -4.42
C ASN A 30 9.52 26.99 -5.55
N GLN A 31 9.82 27.29 -6.82
CA GLN A 31 9.13 26.68 -7.96
C GLN A 31 9.34 25.16 -8.01
N PHE A 32 10.57 24.68 -7.74
CA PHE A 32 10.83 23.24 -7.69
C PHE A 32 10.15 22.56 -6.52
N VAL A 33 10.09 23.22 -5.35
CA VAL A 33 9.36 22.75 -4.17
C VAL A 33 7.86 22.65 -4.49
N ALA A 34 7.29 23.72 -5.03
CA ALA A 34 5.89 23.81 -5.37
C ALA A 34 5.49 22.75 -6.43
N HIS A 35 6.36 22.53 -7.43
CA HIS A 35 6.17 21.47 -8.41
C HIS A 35 6.15 20.07 -7.76
N ALA A 36 7.08 19.79 -6.85
CA ALA A 36 7.15 18.49 -6.16
C ALA A 36 5.91 18.24 -5.29
N ILE A 37 5.43 19.27 -4.58
CA ILE A 37 4.21 19.21 -3.76
C ILE A 37 2.99 18.96 -4.65
N ALA A 38 2.83 19.72 -5.73
CA ALA A 38 1.71 19.55 -6.66
C ALA A 38 1.66 18.14 -7.25
N MET A 39 2.78 17.63 -7.75
CA MET A 39 2.86 16.26 -8.27
C MET A 39 2.47 15.21 -7.22
N SER A 40 2.97 15.36 -5.99
CA SER A 40 2.65 14.44 -4.90
C SER A 40 1.18 14.50 -4.50
N SER A 41 0.59 15.70 -4.39
CA SER A 41 -0.81 15.89 -3.99
C SER A 41 -1.79 15.26 -4.97
N PHE A 42 -1.49 15.33 -6.27
CA PHE A 42 -2.32 14.69 -7.30
C PHE A 42 -2.05 13.19 -7.50
N GLY A 43 -1.15 12.60 -6.69
CA GLY A 43 -0.90 11.16 -6.71
C GLY A 43 0.19 10.71 -7.70
N PHE A 44 1.02 11.63 -8.17
CA PHE A 44 2.18 11.39 -9.02
C PHE A 44 3.51 11.79 -8.34
N PRO A 45 3.81 11.29 -7.12
CA PRO A 45 5.00 11.71 -6.39
C PRO A 45 6.26 11.45 -7.20
N ILE A 46 7.20 12.39 -7.12
CA ILE A 46 8.46 12.33 -7.85
C ILE A 46 9.59 11.82 -6.96
N THR A 47 10.51 11.07 -7.54
CA THR A 47 11.76 10.65 -6.88
C THR A 47 12.79 11.78 -6.91
N THR A 48 13.90 11.62 -6.17
CA THR A 48 15.03 12.56 -6.28
C THR A 48 15.66 12.59 -7.68
N MET A 49 15.55 11.49 -8.42
CA MET A 49 16.01 11.47 -9.82
C MET A 49 15.08 12.29 -10.71
N ASP A 50 13.77 12.14 -10.55
CA ASP A 50 12.80 12.92 -11.31
C ASP A 50 12.94 14.42 -11.02
N LEU A 51 13.17 14.80 -9.75
CA LEU A 51 13.46 16.19 -9.38
C LEU A 51 14.67 16.72 -10.14
N ARG A 52 15.76 15.95 -10.23
CA ARG A 52 16.95 16.32 -11.00
C ARG A 52 16.65 16.49 -12.49
N CYS A 53 15.80 15.63 -13.05
CA CYS A 53 15.34 15.74 -14.43
C CYS A 53 14.46 16.99 -14.66
N VAL A 54 13.59 17.33 -13.72
CA VAL A 54 12.77 18.57 -13.76
C VAL A 54 13.68 19.80 -13.80
N VAL A 55 14.67 19.84 -12.91
CA VAL A 55 15.63 20.95 -12.88
C VAL A 55 16.49 21.02 -14.15
N LYS A 56 16.91 19.88 -14.70
CA LYS A 56 17.59 19.84 -15.99
C LYS A 56 16.71 20.42 -17.10
N ALA A 57 15.46 19.99 -17.19
CA ALA A 57 14.52 20.51 -18.19
C ALA A 57 14.27 22.03 -18.04
N TYR A 58 14.21 22.52 -16.81
CA TYR A 58 14.14 23.95 -16.53
C TYR A 58 15.37 24.72 -17.07
N LEU A 59 16.58 24.20 -16.81
CA LEU A 59 17.83 24.80 -17.29
C LEU A 59 17.96 24.77 -18.83
N GLU A 60 17.49 23.69 -19.45
CA GLU A 60 17.49 23.58 -20.92
C GLU A 60 16.53 24.60 -21.57
N ARG A 61 15.33 24.76 -20.99
CA ARG A 61 14.35 25.76 -21.46
C ARG A 61 14.83 27.19 -21.29
N SER A 62 15.53 27.48 -20.20
CA SER A 62 16.11 28.81 -19.93
C SER A 62 17.41 29.08 -20.68
N GLY A 63 17.95 28.10 -21.41
CA GLY A 63 19.24 28.21 -22.10
C GLY A 63 20.44 28.31 -21.14
N ARG A 64 20.22 28.11 -19.84
CA ARG A 64 21.22 28.28 -18.77
C ARG A 64 22.08 27.02 -18.63
N LYS A 65 23.39 27.18 -18.70
CA LYS A 65 24.37 26.12 -18.41
C LYS A 65 24.99 26.34 -17.04
N VAL A 66 25.03 25.29 -16.24
CA VAL A 66 25.59 25.31 -14.87
C VAL A 66 26.88 24.49 -14.87
N PRO A 67 28.06 25.10 -14.73
CA PRO A 67 29.36 24.42 -14.90
C PRO A 67 29.57 23.22 -13.96
N CYS A 68 29.00 23.26 -12.76
CA CYS A 68 29.11 22.16 -11.80
C CYS A 68 28.16 20.98 -12.08
N PHE A 69 27.23 21.10 -13.02
CA PHE A 69 26.32 20.02 -13.41
C PHE A 69 26.88 19.28 -14.62
N LYS A 70 27.51 18.15 -14.33
CA LYS A 70 28.05 17.24 -15.36
C LYS A 70 26.90 16.50 -16.09
N ASN A 71 27.23 15.72 -17.12
CA ASN A 71 26.26 14.87 -17.83
C ASN A 71 25.07 15.64 -18.43
N GLY A 72 25.34 16.64 -19.26
CA GLY A 72 24.30 17.39 -19.96
C GLY A 72 23.43 18.24 -19.02
N ASN A 73 24.08 18.97 -18.11
CA ASN A 73 23.41 19.92 -17.21
C ASN A 73 22.46 19.27 -16.17
N LEU A 74 22.64 17.97 -15.90
CA LEU A 74 21.86 17.25 -14.87
C LEU A 74 22.45 17.53 -13.47
N PRO A 75 21.66 18.06 -12.50
CA PRO A 75 22.13 18.25 -11.13
C PRO A 75 22.63 16.93 -10.51
N GLY A 76 23.74 17.01 -9.76
CA GLY A 76 24.31 15.84 -9.08
C GLY A 76 23.43 15.34 -7.91
N ARG A 77 23.73 14.12 -7.40
CA ARG A 77 23.04 13.56 -6.22
C ARG A 77 23.23 14.43 -4.97
N GLU A 78 24.43 15.00 -4.82
CA GLU A 78 24.75 15.90 -3.69
C GLU A 78 23.94 17.21 -3.75
N TRP A 79 23.69 17.74 -4.94
CA TRP A 79 22.79 18.88 -5.09
C TRP A 79 21.38 18.54 -4.61
N ALA A 80 20.84 17.39 -5.03
CA ALA A 80 19.50 16.96 -4.61
C ALA A 80 19.43 16.74 -3.10
N ARG A 81 20.47 16.13 -2.48
CA ARG A 81 20.56 15.98 -1.02
C ARG A 81 20.58 17.33 -0.30
N SER A 82 21.38 18.26 -0.79
CA SER A 82 21.46 19.62 -0.23
C SER A 82 20.16 20.40 -0.42
N PHE A 83 19.47 20.23 -1.55
CA PHE A 83 18.15 20.80 -1.80
C PHE A 83 17.13 20.28 -0.78
N MET A 84 17.03 18.97 -0.61
CA MET A 84 16.15 18.35 0.39
C MET A 84 16.47 18.81 1.81
N ALA A 85 17.74 18.98 2.16
CA ALA A 85 18.15 19.47 3.46
C ALA A 85 17.76 20.95 3.70
N ARG A 86 17.83 21.80 2.66
CA ARG A 86 17.37 23.19 2.76
C ARG A 86 15.86 23.33 2.92
N HIS A 87 15.10 22.41 2.35
CA HIS A 87 13.63 22.42 2.35
C HIS A 87 13.03 21.35 3.26
N LYS A 88 13.76 20.90 4.30
CA LYS A 88 13.35 19.84 5.24
C LYS A 88 12.06 20.13 6.00
N ASP A 89 11.73 21.40 6.17
CA ASP A 89 10.53 21.83 6.88
C ASP A 89 9.26 21.69 6.01
N VAL A 90 9.43 21.61 4.67
CA VAL A 90 8.34 21.52 3.69
C VAL A 90 8.34 20.20 2.94
N LEU A 91 9.52 19.64 2.65
CA LEU A 91 9.68 18.39 1.90
C LEU A 91 10.24 17.27 2.77
N SER A 92 9.72 16.06 2.60
CA SER A 92 10.27 14.85 3.19
C SER A 92 10.26 13.71 2.18
N GLN A 93 11.18 12.74 2.35
CA GLN A 93 11.16 11.51 1.56
C GLN A 93 10.41 10.43 2.34
N ARG A 94 9.44 9.79 1.69
CA ARG A 94 8.67 8.68 2.23
C ARG A 94 8.53 7.58 1.19
N LEU A 95 8.33 6.36 1.62
CA LEU A 95 7.95 5.28 0.72
C LEU A 95 6.52 5.53 0.23
N SER A 96 6.35 5.58 -1.08
CA SER A 96 5.02 5.75 -1.68
C SER A 96 4.22 4.45 -1.56
N LYS A 97 2.91 4.59 -1.31
CA LYS A 97 1.97 3.49 -1.31
C LYS A 97 1.13 3.56 -2.59
N ASN A 98 1.10 2.48 -3.33
CA ASN A 98 0.24 2.41 -4.50
C ASN A 98 -1.22 2.38 -4.08
N ILE A 99 -2.04 3.22 -4.70
CA ILE A 99 -3.50 3.20 -4.56
C ILE A 99 -4.12 2.80 -5.91
N SER A 100 -5.23 2.05 -5.87
CA SER A 100 -5.95 1.72 -7.10
C SER A 100 -6.57 2.98 -7.72
N TYR A 101 -6.73 2.99 -9.03
CA TYR A 101 -7.39 4.09 -9.74
C TYR A 101 -8.79 4.37 -9.20
N ALA A 102 -9.54 3.33 -8.82
CA ALA A 102 -10.87 3.46 -8.25
C ALA A 102 -10.88 4.18 -6.89
N ARG A 103 -9.83 4.02 -6.07
CA ARG A 103 -9.66 4.78 -4.81
C ARG A 103 -9.24 6.23 -5.05
N ALA A 104 -8.50 6.48 -6.12
CA ALA A 104 -8.08 7.81 -6.51
C ALA A 104 -9.23 8.62 -7.16
N ALA A 105 -10.32 7.99 -7.57
CA ALA A 105 -11.46 8.59 -8.23
C ALA A 105 -12.51 9.22 -7.26
N ASN A 106 -12.32 9.09 -5.93
CA ASN A 106 -13.21 9.77 -4.99
C ASN A 106 -12.96 11.28 -5.05
N ASP A 107 -14.00 12.01 -5.41
CA ASP A 107 -14.02 13.45 -5.56
C ASP A 107 -14.93 14.13 -4.51
N GLU A 108 -14.92 15.45 -4.50
CA GLU A 108 -15.69 16.25 -3.57
C GLU A 108 -17.20 16.04 -3.73
N GLU A 109 -17.68 15.89 -4.96
CA GLU A 109 -19.12 15.75 -5.26
C GLU A 109 -19.69 14.47 -4.62
N VAL A 110 -19.00 13.35 -4.76
CA VAL A 110 -19.39 12.06 -4.14
C VAL A 110 -19.43 12.19 -2.62
N LEU A 111 -18.43 12.87 -2.03
CA LEU A 111 -18.38 13.08 -0.58
C LEU A 111 -19.48 14.03 -0.11
N ASP A 112 -19.76 15.11 -0.83
CA ASP A 112 -20.84 16.05 -0.50
C ASP A 112 -22.21 15.38 -0.50
N ILE A 113 -22.51 14.57 -1.50
CA ILE A 113 -23.74 13.79 -1.57
C ILE A 113 -23.83 12.82 -0.38
N PHE A 114 -22.73 12.14 -0.06
CA PHE A 114 -22.67 11.23 1.08
C PHE A 114 -22.97 11.95 2.39
N PHE A 115 -22.28 13.06 2.68
CA PHE A 115 -22.44 13.79 3.94
C PHE A 115 -23.82 14.43 4.06
N LYS A 116 -24.41 14.90 2.95
CA LYS A 116 -25.77 15.43 2.93
C LYS A 116 -26.79 14.34 3.30
N ASN A 117 -26.66 13.15 2.73
CA ASN A 117 -27.53 12.03 3.06
C ASN A 117 -27.32 11.58 4.52
N LEU A 118 -26.06 11.55 4.96
CA LEU A 118 -25.71 11.11 6.31
C LEU A 118 -26.25 12.06 7.40
N GLU A 119 -26.28 13.37 7.12
CA GLU A 119 -26.84 14.38 8.02
C GLU A 119 -28.34 14.12 8.32
N GLU A 120 -29.10 13.77 7.29
CA GLU A 120 -30.52 13.43 7.44
C GLU A 120 -30.71 12.13 8.25
N GLU A 121 -29.90 11.09 8.00
CA GLU A 121 -30.04 9.79 8.65
C GLU A 121 -29.56 9.78 10.11
N LEU A 122 -28.50 10.55 10.44
CA LEU A 122 -27.94 10.61 11.80
C LEU A 122 -28.52 11.73 12.67
N LYS A 123 -29.52 12.45 12.16
CA LYS A 123 -30.10 13.59 12.89
C LYS A 123 -30.58 13.15 14.28
N ASP A 124 -30.14 13.89 15.31
CA ASP A 124 -30.48 13.69 16.72
C ASP A 124 -30.07 12.32 17.29
N MET A 125 -29.14 11.60 16.64
CA MET A 125 -28.66 10.29 17.06
C MET A 125 -27.45 10.44 18.00
N PRO A 126 -27.50 9.88 19.23
CA PRO A 126 -26.36 9.94 20.16
C PRO A 126 -25.22 9.02 19.71
N PRO A 127 -23.98 9.31 20.12
CA PRO A 127 -22.80 8.56 19.66
C PRO A 127 -22.81 7.07 20.02
N GLU A 128 -23.49 6.68 21.09
CA GLU A 128 -23.66 5.29 21.51
C GLU A 128 -24.44 4.48 20.47
N ASN A 129 -25.32 5.13 19.71
CA ASN A 129 -26.21 4.51 18.74
C ASN A 129 -25.64 4.51 17.31
N ILE A 130 -24.47 5.12 17.08
CA ILE A 130 -23.82 5.15 15.76
C ILE A 130 -22.72 4.12 15.74
N TRP A 131 -22.96 3.01 15.06
CA TRP A 131 -22.07 1.86 14.99
C TRP A 131 -21.41 1.75 13.61
N ASN A 132 -20.17 1.31 13.60
CA ASN A 132 -19.43 0.95 12.40
C ASN A 132 -18.93 -0.49 12.53
N PHE A 133 -19.04 -1.25 11.45
CA PHE A 133 -18.48 -2.59 11.34
C PHE A 133 -17.53 -2.69 10.16
N ASP A 134 -16.53 -3.55 10.29
CA ASP A 134 -15.59 -3.83 9.20
C ASP A 134 -14.82 -5.13 9.43
N GLU A 135 -14.43 -5.77 8.34
CA GLU A 135 -13.62 -6.98 8.34
C GLU A 135 -12.12 -6.64 8.31
N THR A 136 -11.37 -7.29 9.17
CA THR A 136 -9.91 -7.27 9.10
C THR A 136 -9.35 -8.68 9.27
N ASN A 137 -8.06 -8.85 9.04
CA ASN A 137 -7.39 -10.11 9.28
C ASN A 137 -6.20 -9.97 10.22
N VAL A 138 -5.92 -11.02 10.97
CA VAL A 138 -4.71 -11.20 11.75
C VAL A 138 -3.81 -12.23 11.06
N GLN A 139 -2.61 -11.81 10.71
CA GLN A 139 -1.64 -12.64 9.98
C GLN A 139 -0.77 -13.43 10.94
N ASP A 140 -0.29 -14.61 10.49
CA ASP A 140 0.60 -15.48 11.24
C ASP A 140 2.08 -15.05 11.15
N ASP A 141 2.35 -14.04 10.33
CA ASP A 141 3.67 -13.42 10.19
C ASP A 141 3.77 -12.17 11.09
N PRO A 142 4.68 -12.15 12.07
CA PRO A 142 4.89 -10.97 12.93
C PRO A 142 5.57 -9.81 12.19
N GLY A 143 6.01 -10.01 10.95
CA GLY A 143 6.68 -9.00 10.13
C GLY A 143 8.14 -8.79 10.48
N SER A 144 8.79 -7.89 9.73
CA SER A 144 10.20 -7.55 9.92
C SER A 144 10.38 -6.59 11.11
N LYS A 145 11.46 -6.78 11.87
CA LYS A 145 11.86 -5.91 12.99
C LYS A 145 13.23 -5.32 12.74
N LYS A 146 13.49 -4.12 13.24
CA LYS A 146 14.86 -3.58 13.30
C LYS A 146 15.68 -4.43 14.26
N VAL A 147 16.80 -4.96 13.78
CA VAL A 147 17.69 -5.80 14.57
C VAL A 147 19.08 -5.16 14.67
N ILE A 148 19.79 -5.43 15.77
CA ILE A 148 21.18 -5.02 15.93
C ILE A 148 22.03 -5.99 15.13
N THR A 149 22.86 -5.44 14.23
CA THR A 149 23.73 -6.24 13.38
C THR A 149 25.06 -5.50 13.15
N ARG A 150 26.04 -6.19 12.59
CA ARG A 150 27.32 -5.59 12.23
C ARG A 150 27.11 -4.42 11.25
N ARG A 151 27.83 -3.32 11.47
CA ARG A 151 27.83 -2.17 10.53
C ARG A 151 28.21 -2.64 9.13
N GLY A 152 27.44 -2.25 8.10
CA GLY A 152 27.65 -2.66 6.72
C GLY A 152 26.94 -3.95 6.30
N SER A 153 26.28 -4.67 7.22
CA SER A 153 25.39 -5.77 6.87
C SER A 153 24.13 -5.21 6.18
N LYS A 154 23.91 -5.60 4.93
CA LYS A 154 22.75 -5.11 4.14
C LYS A 154 21.47 -5.91 4.40
N TYR A 155 21.61 -7.21 4.64
CA TYR A 155 20.47 -8.16 4.76
C TYR A 155 20.69 -9.07 5.99
N PRO A 156 20.37 -8.59 7.19
CA PRO A 156 20.42 -9.45 8.36
C PRO A 156 19.32 -10.49 8.29
N GLU A 157 19.68 -11.77 8.41
CA GLU A 157 18.75 -12.88 8.41
C GLU A 157 18.25 -13.16 9.82
N GLN A 158 16.94 -13.40 9.95
CA GLN A 158 16.31 -13.89 11.16
C GLN A 158 15.70 -15.26 10.90
N ILE A 159 16.18 -16.27 11.60
CA ILE A 159 15.59 -17.62 11.53
C ILE A 159 14.29 -17.59 12.33
N GLN A 160 13.16 -17.55 11.63
CA GLN A 160 11.83 -17.58 12.21
C GLN A 160 10.88 -18.34 11.30
N ASN A 161 10.21 -19.35 11.86
CA ASN A 161 9.20 -20.09 11.10
C ASN A 161 7.90 -19.27 11.06
N SER A 162 7.51 -18.76 9.89
CA SER A 162 6.30 -17.98 9.69
C SER A 162 5.61 -18.33 8.38
N SER A 163 4.31 -18.06 8.29
CA SER A 163 3.51 -18.22 7.07
C SER A 163 2.70 -16.95 6.79
N LYS A 164 2.31 -16.76 5.54
CA LYS A 164 1.39 -15.68 5.14
C LYS A 164 -0.08 -16.01 5.39
N SER A 165 -0.36 -17.06 6.15
CA SER A 165 -1.72 -17.41 6.56
C SER A 165 -2.34 -16.31 7.42
N SER A 166 -3.65 -16.17 7.36
CA SER A 166 -4.38 -15.17 8.13
C SER A 166 -5.76 -15.69 8.53
N THR A 167 -6.32 -15.12 9.59
CA THR A 167 -7.68 -15.41 10.06
C THR A 167 -8.49 -14.11 10.03
N SER A 168 -9.67 -14.15 9.40
CA SER A 168 -10.58 -13.02 9.31
C SER A 168 -11.32 -12.76 10.60
N ILE A 169 -11.47 -11.50 10.97
CA ILE A 169 -12.15 -11.04 12.17
C ILE A 169 -13.08 -9.88 11.80
N MET A 170 -14.34 -9.95 12.20
CA MET A 170 -15.24 -8.81 12.16
C MET A 170 -15.13 -8.03 13.47
N VAL A 171 -14.95 -6.73 13.35
CA VAL A 171 -14.96 -5.77 14.46
C VAL A 171 -16.14 -4.84 14.29
N CYS A 172 -16.82 -4.55 15.37
CA CYS A 172 -17.90 -3.56 15.39
C CYS A 172 -17.70 -2.64 16.59
N GLY A 173 -17.74 -1.33 16.36
CA GLY A 173 -17.58 -0.32 17.41
C GLY A 173 -18.41 0.91 17.16
N ASN A 174 -18.76 1.66 18.25
CA ASN A 174 -19.58 2.86 18.16
C ASN A 174 -18.79 4.16 18.33
N ALA A 175 -19.44 5.28 18.04
CA ALA A 175 -18.84 6.60 18.15
C ALA A 175 -18.57 7.05 19.60
N ALA A 176 -19.18 6.40 20.59
CA ALA A 176 -18.88 6.60 22.01
C ALA A 176 -17.61 5.87 22.48
N GLY A 177 -17.07 4.96 21.66
CA GLY A 177 -15.85 4.22 21.96
C GLY A 177 -16.07 2.81 22.50
N GLU A 178 -17.27 2.27 22.43
CA GLU A 178 -17.56 0.89 22.80
C GLU A 178 -17.34 -0.06 21.62
N THR A 179 -16.89 -1.29 21.90
CA THR A 179 -16.76 -2.37 20.93
C THR A 179 -17.71 -3.53 21.25
N LEU A 180 -18.23 -4.18 20.24
CA LEU A 180 -18.82 -5.50 20.38
C LEU A 180 -17.73 -6.57 20.59
N PRO A 181 -18.08 -7.73 21.14
CA PRO A 181 -17.20 -8.90 21.10
C PRO A 181 -16.81 -9.22 19.65
N LEU A 182 -15.63 -9.81 19.49
CA LEU A 182 -15.13 -10.19 18.17
C LEU A 182 -15.98 -11.31 17.54
N TYR A 183 -16.02 -11.31 16.22
CA TYR A 183 -16.49 -12.47 15.46
C TYR A 183 -15.35 -12.98 14.58
N VAL A 184 -14.98 -14.25 14.76
CA VAL A 184 -13.82 -14.89 14.12
C VAL A 184 -14.28 -15.89 13.07
N CYS A 185 -13.75 -15.79 11.85
CA CYS A 185 -14.05 -16.71 10.76
C CYS A 185 -12.81 -17.51 10.39
N TYR A 186 -12.82 -18.81 10.68
CA TYR A 186 -11.74 -19.74 10.32
C TYR A 186 -11.87 -20.24 8.88
N LYS A 187 -10.75 -20.42 8.22
CA LYS A 187 -10.70 -21.21 6.98
C LYS A 187 -10.77 -22.69 7.32
N ALA A 188 -12.00 -23.27 7.27
CA ALA A 188 -12.24 -24.67 7.61
C ALA A 188 -13.59 -25.16 7.09
N GLU A 189 -13.74 -26.48 6.95
CA GLU A 189 -15.05 -27.11 6.68
C GLU A 189 -15.84 -27.41 7.96
N LYS A 190 -15.15 -27.69 9.06
CA LYS A 190 -15.74 -27.99 10.37
C LYS A 190 -15.13 -27.10 11.44
N LEU A 191 -15.90 -26.77 12.45
CA LEU A 191 -15.48 -26.05 13.64
C LEU A 191 -15.32 -27.05 14.79
N TRP A 192 -14.23 -26.95 15.55
CA TRP A 192 -13.93 -27.81 16.69
C TRP A 192 -14.07 -27.00 17.98
N SER A 193 -14.52 -27.64 19.07
CA SER A 193 -14.76 -26.97 20.36
C SER A 193 -13.51 -26.28 20.91
N ASN A 194 -12.36 -26.93 20.85
CA ASN A 194 -11.09 -26.40 21.34
C ASN A 194 -10.62 -25.12 20.58
N TRP A 195 -11.18 -24.82 19.38
CA TRP A 195 -10.88 -23.57 18.65
C TRP A 195 -11.67 -22.37 19.16
N THR A 196 -12.53 -22.56 20.16
CA THR A 196 -13.38 -21.52 20.71
C THR A 196 -13.10 -21.23 22.18
N GLU A 197 -12.19 -21.99 22.77
CA GLU A 197 -11.89 -21.93 24.21
C GLU A 197 -10.81 -20.89 24.53
N ASN A 198 -10.86 -20.32 25.74
CA ASN A 198 -9.88 -19.38 26.27
C ASN A 198 -9.75 -18.05 25.50
N GLY A 199 -10.72 -17.70 24.66
CA GLY A 199 -10.75 -16.45 23.90
C GLY A 199 -11.27 -15.26 24.72
N PRO A 200 -11.39 -14.06 24.07
CA PRO A 200 -12.05 -12.92 24.67
C PRO A 200 -13.52 -13.24 25.00
N GLU A 201 -14.03 -12.64 26.05
CA GLU A 201 -15.39 -12.85 26.50
C GLU A 201 -16.41 -12.46 25.41
N GLY A 202 -17.43 -13.28 25.22
CA GLY A 202 -18.50 -13.05 24.24
C GLY A 202 -18.12 -13.25 22.79
N THR A 203 -16.85 -13.55 22.49
CA THR A 203 -16.38 -13.79 21.11
C THR A 203 -17.13 -14.95 20.47
N ARG A 204 -17.55 -14.76 19.23
CA ARG A 204 -18.17 -15.81 18.40
C ARG A 204 -17.16 -16.34 17.38
N TYR A 205 -17.26 -17.62 17.11
CA TYR A 205 -16.39 -18.31 16.18
C TYR A 205 -17.22 -19.05 15.14
N ASN A 206 -16.87 -18.88 13.89
CA ASN A 206 -17.48 -19.58 12.77
C ASN A 206 -16.39 -19.97 11.75
N ARG A 207 -16.79 -20.48 10.62
CA ARG A 207 -15.91 -20.94 9.55
C ARG A 207 -16.52 -20.69 8.18
N SER A 208 -15.65 -20.51 7.20
CA SER A 208 -16.01 -20.60 5.78
C SER A 208 -14.93 -21.39 5.03
N LYS A 209 -15.26 -21.89 3.84
CA LYS A 209 -14.29 -22.63 3.01
C LYS A 209 -13.10 -21.76 2.60
N SER A 210 -13.36 -20.51 2.29
CA SER A 210 -12.34 -19.53 1.90
C SER A 210 -11.57 -18.96 3.10
N GLY A 211 -12.20 -18.89 4.27
CA GLY A 211 -11.74 -18.17 5.46
C GLY A 211 -12.16 -16.70 5.48
N TRP A 212 -12.88 -16.24 4.45
CA TRP A 212 -13.45 -14.90 4.36
C TRP A 212 -14.91 -14.89 4.80
N PHE A 213 -15.41 -13.71 5.15
CA PHE A 213 -16.83 -13.53 5.42
C PHE A 213 -17.62 -13.70 4.13
N ASP A 214 -18.54 -14.63 4.16
CA ASP A 214 -19.59 -14.79 3.16
C ASP A 214 -20.93 -14.29 3.73
N HIS A 215 -21.95 -14.30 2.91
CA HIS A 215 -23.29 -13.85 3.27
C HIS A 215 -23.83 -14.52 4.55
N ASN A 216 -23.68 -15.83 4.67
CA ASN A 216 -24.16 -16.58 5.83
C ASN A 216 -23.37 -16.24 7.11
N THR A 217 -22.07 -16.06 6.99
CA THR A 217 -21.19 -15.72 8.10
C THR A 217 -21.47 -14.30 8.61
N PHE A 218 -21.76 -13.37 7.68
CA PHE A 218 -22.15 -12.01 8.02
C PHE A 218 -23.53 -11.97 8.71
N GLU A 219 -24.53 -12.70 8.19
CA GLU A 219 -25.84 -12.84 8.83
C GLU A 219 -25.72 -13.39 10.25
N ASP A 220 -24.97 -14.48 10.44
CA ASP A 220 -24.74 -15.05 11.75
C ASP A 220 -24.08 -14.05 12.71
N CYS A 221 -23.08 -13.29 12.23
CA CYS A 221 -22.44 -12.22 13.00
C CYS A 221 -23.45 -11.15 13.44
N PHE A 222 -24.26 -10.67 12.51
CA PHE A 222 -25.28 -9.65 12.79
C PHE A 222 -26.31 -10.13 13.80
N PHE A 223 -26.94 -11.29 13.56
CA PHE A 223 -28.00 -11.82 14.41
C PHE A 223 -27.51 -12.28 15.78
N SER A 224 -26.28 -12.74 15.88
CA SER A 224 -25.72 -13.25 17.13
C SER A 224 -25.03 -12.22 18.01
N LEU A 225 -24.48 -11.15 17.44
CA LEU A 225 -23.73 -10.12 18.18
C LEU A 225 -24.33 -8.72 18.05
N ALA A 226 -24.51 -8.21 16.83
CA ALA A 226 -24.90 -6.83 16.62
C ALA A 226 -26.37 -6.58 17.03
N LEU A 227 -27.32 -7.32 16.47
CA LEU A 227 -28.74 -7.13 16.72
C LEU A 227 -29.13 -7.23 18.21
N PRO A 228 -28.66 -8.22 19.00
CA PRO A 228 -28.99 -8.31 20.43
C PRO A 228 -28.48 -7.10 21.24
N ARG A 229 -27.36 -6.49 20.84
CA ARG A 229 -26.83 -5.29 21.48
C ARG A 229 -27.64 -4.06 21.09
N LEU A 230 -27.89 -3.89 19.78
CA LEU A 230 -28.66 -2.77 19.24
C LEU A 230 -30.09 -2.73 19.77
N LYS A 231 -30.73 -3.88 19.95
CA LYS A 231 -32.09 -3.98 20.58
C LYS A 231 -32.14 -3.45 22.00
N LYS A 232 -31.03 -3.48 22.75
CA LYS A 232 -30.99 -2.96 24.13
C LYS A 232 -30.87 -1.44 24.20
N GLN A 233 -30.55 -0.80 23.07
CA GLN A 233 -30.39 0.66 23.01
C GLN A 233 -31.72 1.35 22.70
N GLN A 234 -31.96 2.48 23.33
CA GLN A 234 -33.15 3.29 23.10
C GLN A 234 -32.99 4.19 21.87
N GLY A 235 -34.09 4.51 21.20
CA GLY A 235 -34.12 5.43 20.06
C GLY A 235 -33.59 4.83 18.74
N LYS A 236 -33.43 5.69 17.75
CA LYS A 236 -32.89 5.32 16.44
C LYS A 236 -31.41 4.95 16.54
N LYS A 237 -30.99 4.01 15.72
CA LYS A 237 -29.61 3.52 15.65
C LYS A 237 -29.12 3.50 14.21
N ALA A 238 -27.83 3.66 14.00
CA ALA A 238 -27.20 3.49 12.69
C ALA A 238 -26.15 2.38 12.75
N LEU A 239 -26.13 1.55 11.72
CA LEU A 239 -25.08 0.55 11.46
C LEU A 239 -24.43 0.86 10.11
N ILE A 240 -23.20 1.35 10.14
CA ILE A 240 -22.47 1.88 9.00
C ILE A 240 -21.39 0.89 8.59
N GLY A 241 -21.31 0.55 7.32
CA GLY A 241 -20.27 -0.37 6.80
C GLY A 241 -20.02 -0.17 5.31
N ASP A 242 -19.11 -0.97 4.77
CA ASP A 242 -18.81 -0.97 3.34
C ASP A 242 -19.96 -1.57 2.51
N ASN A 243 -19.98 -1.25 1.23
CA ASN A 243 -21.01 -1.74 0.30
C ASN A 243 -20.57 -3.06 -0.38
N LEU A 244 -20.07 -4.02 0.41
CA LEU A 244 -19.79 -5.36 -0.11
C LEU A 244 -21.08 -6.16 -0.27
N SER A 245 -21.20 -6.88 -1.38
CA SER A 245 -22.38 -7.72 -1.65
C SER A 245 -22.57 -8.85 -0.65
N SER A 246 -21.51 -9.27 0.04
CA SER A 246 -21.56 -10.23 1.15
C SER A 246 -22.14 -9.66 2.43
N HIS A 247 -22.12 -8.34 2.61
CA HIS A 247 -22.62 -7.66 3.81
C HIS A 247 -24.08 -7.18 3.68
N VAL A 248 -24.63 -7.17 2.46
CA VAL A 248 -26.01 -6.75 2.24
C VAL A 248 -26.91 -7.95 2.09
N SER A 249 -27.56 -8.32 3.19
CA SER A 249 -28.55 -9.40 3.26
C SER A 249 -29.95 -8.83 3.45
N LEU A 250 -30.92 -9.35 2.69
CA LEU A 250 -32.31 -8.97 2.85
C LEU A 250 -32.83 -9.24 4.29
N ALA A 251 -32.41 -10.37 4.88
CA ALA A 251 -32.77 -10.71 6.25
C ALA A 251 -32.23 -9.70 7.27
N VAL A 252 -30.97 -9.25 7.07
CA VAL A 252 -30.35 -8.22 7.92
C VAL A 252 -31.05 -6.88 7.76
N VAL A 253 -31.36 -6.46 6.52
CA VAL A 253 -32.04 -5.18 6.26
C VAL A 253 -33.44 -5.17 6.87
N LYS A 254 -34.23 -6.23 6.69
CA LYS A 254 -35.57 -6.37 7.33
C LYS A 254 -35.48 -6.30 8.86
N ALA A 255 -34.52 -7.01 9.44
CA ALA A 255 -34.32 -6.96 10.89
C ALA A 255 -33.87 -5.58 11.38
N CYS A 256 -33.10 -4.84 10.57
CA CYS A 256 -32.76 -3.46 10.88
C CYS A 256 -33.99 -2.54 10.87
N GLU A 257 -34.82 -2.62 9.82
CA GLU A 257 -36.07 -1.84 9.73
C GLU A 257 -37.02 -2.12 10.90
N GLU A 258 -37.25 -3.38 11.25
CA GLU A 258 -38.10 -3.80 12.38
C GLU A 258 -37.63 -3.30 13.75
N ASN A 259 -36.34 -2.87 13.85
CA ASN A 259 -35.74 -2.48 15.13
C ASN A 259 -35.22 -1.03 15.15
N ASP A 260 -35.70 -0.17 14.26
CA ASP A 260 -35.26 1.24 14.12
C ASP A 260 -33.74 1.37 13.95
N ILE A 261 -33.12 0.48 13.16
CA ILE A 261 -31.70 0.51 12.82
C ILE A 261 -31.57 0.95 11.37
N LYS A 262 -30.87 2.06 11.12
CA LYS A 262 -30.52 2.52 9.81
C LYS A 262 -29.27 1.79 9.31
N PHE A 263 -29.41 0.94 8.29
CA PHE A 263 -28.28 0.26 7.66
C PHE A 263 -27.72 1.14 6.55
N ILE A 264 -26.53 1.74 6.77
CA ILE A 264 -25.96 2.80 5.92
C ILE A 264 -24.72 2.27 5.22
N ALA A 265 -24.69 2.36 3.88
CA ALA A 265 -23.55 1.98 3.08
C ALA A 265 -22.59 3.16 2.83
N LEU A 266 -21.31 2.90 2.96
CA LEU A 266 -20.25 3.85 2.55
C LEU A 266 -20.15 3.93 1.02
N PRO A 267 -19.69 5.06 0.48
CA PRO A 267 -19.40 5.18 -0.96
C PRO A 267 -18.39 4.12 -1.42
N PRO A 268 -18.54 3.57 -2.62
CA PRO A 268 -17.57 2.61 -3.15
C PRO A 268 -16.15 3.17 -3.17
N ASN A 269 -15.17 2.36 -2.81
CA ASN A 269 -13.74 2.71 -2.78
C ASN A 269 -13.34 3.84 -1.81
N ALA A 270 -14.25 4.31 -0.95
CA ALA A 270 -14.01 5.40 0.01
C ALA A 270 -13.60 4.90 1.42
N THR A 271 -13.41 3.61 1.64
CA THR A 271 -13.07 3.01 2.94
C THR A 271 -11.85 3.67 3.59
N HIS A 272 -10.82 4.00 2.82
CA HIS A 272 -9.61 4.68 3.31
C HIS A 272 -9.86 6.11 3.82
N LEU A 273 -10.99 6.73 3.48
CA LEU A 273 -11.39 8.06 3.91
C LEU A 273 -12.50 8.02 4.97
N LEU A 274 -13.46 7.13 4.80
CA LEU A 274 -14.75 7.16 5.49
C LEU A 274 -15.01 5.98 6.44
N GLN A 275 -14.14 4.92 6.47
CA GLN A 275 -14.30 3.78 7.37
C GLN A 275 -13.59 4.05 8.71
N PRO A 276 -14.31 4.31 9.81
CA PRO A 276 -13.71 4.66 11.11
C PRO A 276 -12.71 3.63 11.63
N LEU A 277 -13.02 2.34 11.47
CA LEU A 277 -12.17 1.24 11.91
C LEU A 277 -10.85 1.19 11.14
N ASP A 278 -10.87 1.38 9.82
CA ASP A 278 -9.66 1.43 8.99
C ASP A 278 -8.79 2.66 9.28
N VAL A 279 -9.45 3.80 9.52
CA VAL A 279 -8.75 5.10 9.67
C VAL A 279 -7.96 5.18 10.98
N ALA A 280 -8.46 4.59 12.08
CA ALA A 280 -7.81 4.80 13.38
C ALA A 280 -7.73 3.56 14.29
N TYR A 281 -8.47 2.48 14.04
CA TYR A 281 -8.54 1.34 14.95
C TYR A 281 -7.66 0.17 14.51
N PHE A 282 -7.70 -0.22 13.24
CA PHE A 282 -6.99 -1.43 12.78
C PHE A 282 -5.48 -1.32 12.78
N ARG A 283 -4.91 -0.16 12.54
CA ARG A 283 -3.44 0.01 12.60
C ARG A 283 -2.89 -0.26 14.01
N PRO A 284 -3.35 0.39 15.10
CA PRO A 284 -2.96 0.04 16.46
C PRO A 284 -3.21 -1.43 16.80
N MET A 285 -4.35 -1.98 16.39
CA MET A 285 -4.67 -3.40 16.60
C MET A 285 -3.63 -4.32 15.93
N LYS A 286 -3.27 -4.07 14.68
CA LYS A 286 -2.26 -4.87 13.96
C LYS A 286 -0.85 -4.73 14.57
N ILE A 287 -0.50 -3.56 15.09
CA ILE A 287 0.77 -3.35 15.82
C ILE A 287 0.80 -4.21 17.08
N GLN A 288 -0.26 -4.17 17.89
CA GLN A 288 -0.34 -4.99 19.11
C GLN A 288 -0.39 -6.49 18.77
N TRP A 289 -1.09 -6.88 17.70
CA TRP A 289 -1.09 -8.27 17.22
C TRP A 289 0.31 -8.78 16.90
N ARG A 290 1.09 -8.01 16.14
CA ARG A 290 2.49 -8.38 15.81
C ARG A 290 3.34 -8.55 17.08
N LYS A 291 3.08 -7.76 18.11
CA LYS A 291 3.77 -7.84 19.40
C LYS A 291 3.42 -9.13 20.12
N VAL A 292 2.12 -9.40 20.32
CA VAL A 292 1.61 -10.63 20.92
C VAL A 292 2.10 -11.86 20.16
N LEU A 293 1.99 -11.84 18.84
CA LEU A 293 2.46 -12.93 17.98
C LEU A 293 3.99 -13.12 18.08
N GLY A 294 4.75 -12.03 18.11
CA GLY A 294 6.21 -12.06 18.25
C GLY A 294 6.66 -12.67 19.59
N GLU A 295 5.98 -12.36 20.67
CA GLU A 295 6.22 -12.95 21.99
C GLU A 295 5.87 -14.44 22.00
N TRP A 296 4.72 -14.80 21.45
CA TRP A 296 4.33 -16.20 21.32
C TRP A 296 5.31 -17.02 20.47
N LYS A 297 5.77 -16.48 19.32
CA LYS A 297 6.77 -17.12 18.47
C LYS A 297 8.12 -17.38 19.16
N GLN A 298 8.42 -16.65 20.22
CA GLN A 298 9.62 -16.88 21.05
C GLN A 298 9.40 -17.93 22.15
N SER A 299 8.15 -18.30 22.42
CA SER A 299 7.82 -19.33 23.42
C SER A 299 8.11 -20.75 22.88
N PRO A 300 8.28 -21.75 23.77
CA PRO A 300 8.51 -23.12 23.37
C PRO A 300 7.40 -23.71 22.49
N SER A 301 6.15 -23.29 22.67
CA SER A 301 5.00 -23.72 21.87
C SER A 301 4.95 -23.06 20.50
N GLY A 302 5.27 -21.75 20.42
CA GLY A 302 5.15 -20.97 19.20
C GLY A 302 6.36 -21.05 18.26
N SER A 303 7.57 -21.28 18.78
CA SER A 303 8.82 -21.26 18.00
C SER A 303 8.89 -22.30 16.89
N ARG A 304 8.21 -23.42 17.06
CA ARG A 304 8.17 -24.54 16.09
C ARG A 304 7.03 -24.42 15.08
N CYS A 305 6.06 -23.55 15.30
CA CYS A 305 4.86 -23.43 14.47
C CYS A 305 5.06 -22.40 13.36
N ALA A 306 4.83 -22.74 12.10
CA ALA A 306 4.80 -21.79 11.00
C ALA A 306 3.50 -20.94 11.03
N THR A 307 2.37 -21.59 11.28
CA THR A 307 1.05 -20.97 11.45
C THR A 307 0.65 -20.97 12.91
N VAL A 308 -0.21 -20.05 13.30
CA VAL A 308 -0.88 -20.09 14.60
C VAL A 308 -1.88 -21.24 14.61
N PRO A 309 -1.74 -22.25 15.50
CA PRO A 309 -2.75 -23.29 15.66
C PRO A 309 -4.11 -22.68 16.03
N LYS A 310 -5.18 -23.22 15.46
CA LYS A 310 -6.53 -22.66 15.64
C LYS A 310 -7.03 -22.73 17.08
N ASP A 311 -6.54 -23.66 17.88
CA ASP A 311 -6.79 -23.79 19.31
C ASP A 311 -5.99 -22.78 20.17
N GLU A 312 -4.86 -22.29 19.67
CA GLU A 312 -4.08 -21.23 20.31
C GLU A 312 -4.59 -19.81 19.97
N LEU A 313 -5.19 -19.65 18.80
CA LEU A 313 -5.63 -18.34 18.32
C LEU A 313 -6.57 -17.62 19.32
N PRO A 314 -7.57 -18.27 19.93
CA PRO A 314 -8.46 -17.61 20.90
C PRO A 314 -7.70 -16.99 22.08
N ARG A 315 -6.71 -17.71 22.62
CA ARG A 315 -5.88 -17.23 23.72
C ARG A 315 -5.05 -16.01 23.31
N LEU A 316 -4.46 -16.02 22.11
CA LEU A 316 -3.71 -14.88 21.57
C LEU A 316 -4.61 -13.67 21.31
N LEU A 317 -5.83 -13.91 20.81
CA LEU A 317 -6.82 -12.84 20.65
C LEU A 317 -7.23 -12.22 21.99
N LYS A 318 -7.34 -13.03 23.07
CA LYS A 318 -7.58 -12.51 24.41
C LYS A 318 -6.45 -11.59 24.85
N GLN A 319 -5.19 -11.97 24.62
CA GLN A 319 -4.05 -11.12 24.93
C GLN A 319 -4.07 -9.82 24.10
N LEU A 320 -4.39 -9.92 22.82
CA LEU A 320 -4.55 -8.76 21.93
C LEU A 320 -5.62 -7.79 22.48
N MET A 321 -6.82 -8.29 22.78
CA MET A 321 -7.91 -7.43 23.25
C MET A 321 -7.61 -6.82 24.61
N THR A 322 -6.95 -7.54 25.51
CA THR A 322 -6.48 -7.00 26.79
C THR A 322 -5.45 -5.87 26.58
N ALA A 323 -4.52 -6.04 25.65
CA ALA A 323 -3.52 -5.01 25.33
C ALA A 323 -4.12 -3.77 24.63
N LEU A 324 -5.23 -3.94 23.89
CA LEU A 324 -5.92 -2.85 23.21
C LEU A 324 -6.89 -2.08 24.12
N ALA A 325 -7.42 -2.72 25.15
CA ALA A 325 -8.50 -2.18 25.98
C ALA A 325 -8.26 -0.74 26.48
N PRO A 326 -7.05 -0.32 26.90
CA PRO A 326 -6.82 1.05 27.35
C PRO A 326 -7.04 2.09 26.26
N ASP A 327 -6.64 1.80 25.02
CA ASP A 327 -6.62 2.78 23.92
C ASP A 327 -7.80 2.63 22.96
N ALA A 328 -8.50 1.49 22.98
CA ALA A 328 -9.58 1.16 22.06
C ALA A 328 -10.68 2.23 22.00
N PRO A 329 -11.20 2.76 23.13
CA PRO A 329 -12.24 3.79 23.10
C PRO A 329 -11.78 5.06 22.40
N GLN A 330 -10.55 5.51 22.68
CA GLN A 330 -10.01 6.73 22.09
C GLN A 330 -9.71 6.53 20.59
N ASN A 331 -9.24 5.35 20.19
CA ASN A 331 -9.01 5.02 18.79
C ASN A 331 -10.33 5.05 17.99
N LEU A 332 -11.41 4.48 18.53
CA LEU A 332 -12.72 4.51 17.91
C LEU A 332 -13.24 5.95 17.77
N LYS A 333 -13.28 6.72 18.85
CA LYS A 333 -13.69 8.14 18.81
C LYS A 333 -12.87 8.93 17.79
N SER A 334 -11.57 8.70 17.74
CA SER A 334 -10.69 9.33 16.77
C SER A 334 -11.02 8.90 15.33
N GLY A 335 -11.39 7.63 15.11
CA GLY A 335 -11.84 7.13 13.82
C GLY A 335 -13.09 7.84 13.33
N PHE A 336 -14.13 7.88 14.15
CA PHE A 336 -15.38 8.57 13.81
C PHE A 336 -15.17 10.07 13.56
N ARG A 337 -14.35 10.75 14.37
CA ARG A 337 -14.01 12.15 14.16
C ARG A 337 -13.25 12.36 12.85
N LYS A 338 -12.20 11.60 12.60
CA LYS A 338 -11.36 11.76 11.39
C LYS A 338 -12.11 11.42 10.10
N THR A 339 -13.10 10.57 10.16
CA THR A 339 -13.99 10.29 9.01
C THR A 339 -15.12 11.32 8.87
N GLY A 340 -15.24 12.26 9.79
CA GLY A 340 -16.28 13.28 9.80
C GLY A 340 -17.69 12.74 10.04
N ILE A 341 -17.83 11.46 10.43
CA ILE A 341 -19.14 10.84 10.68
C ILE A 341 -19.70 11.29 12.02
N TYR A 342 -18.85 11.36 13.06
CA TYR A 342 -19.27 11.89 14.36
C TYR A 342 -18.12 12.56 15.12
N PRO A 343 -18.25 13.84 15.54
CA PRO A 343 -19.30 14.76 15.11
C PRO A 343 -19.34 14.95 13.61
N LEU A 344 -20.54 15.20 13.05
CA LEU A 344 -20.68 15.35 11.60
C LEU A 344 -19.89 16.55 11.09
N ASN A 345 -18.86 16.32 10.32
CA ASN A 345 -17.98 17.35 9.79
C ASN A 345 -17.29 16.89 8.50
N LYS A 346 -17.86 17.22 7.36
CA LYS A 346 -17.29 16.86 6.06
C LYS A 346 -15.86 17.40 5.81
N MET A 347 -15.50 18.53 6.45
CA MET A 347 -14.18 19.15 6.28
C MET A 347 -13.04 18.26 6.74
N GLU A 348 -13.26 17.38 7.72
CA GLU A 348 -12.28 16.38 8.17
C GLU A 348 -11.81 15.45 7.02
N VAL A 349 -12.66 15.24 6.03
CA VAL A 349 -12.36 14.41 4.86
C VAL A 349 -11.93 15.25 3.66
N LEU A 350 -12.64 16.35 3.38
CA LEU A 350 -12.34 17.21 2.23
C LEU A 350 -10.91 17.75 2.28
N GLN A 351 -10.39 18.10 3.47
CA GLN A 351 -9.00 18.53 3.66
C GLN A 351 -7.95 17.49 3.24
N ARG A 352 -8.35 16.23 3.07
CA ARG A 352 -7.46 15.13 2.62
C ARG A 352 -7.53 14.90 1.11
N LEU A 353 -8.39 15.59 0.41
CA LEU A 353 -8.45 15.57 -1.06
C LEU A 353 -7.22 16.28 -1.66
N PRO A 354 -6.76 15.88 -2.85
CA PRO A 354 -5.54 16.41 -3.46
C PRO A 354 -5.48 17.92 -3.57
N GLU A 355 -6.57 18.55 -3.91
CA GLU A 355 -6.65 20.01 -4.09
C GLU A 355 -6.52 20.75 -2.76
N ALA A 356 -7.27 20.33 -1.75
CA ALA A 356 -7.19 20.94 -0.42
C ALA A 356 -5.81 20.70 0.24
N VAL A 357 -5.21 19.53 0.02
CA VAL A 357 -3.82 19.24 0.46
C VAL A 357 -2.83 20.13 -0.26
N LEU A 358 -3.00 20.36 -1.56
CA LEU A 358 -2.16 21.25 -2.35
C LEU A 358 -2.22 22.68 -1.81
N ASP A 359 -3.42 23.22 -1.67
CA ASP A 359 -3.62 24.61 -1.21
C ASP A 359 -3.08 24.83 0.21
N SER A 360 -3.32 23.90 1.12
CA SER A 360 -2.80 23.98 2.48
C SER A 360 -1.27 23.82 2.56
N SER A 361 -0.67 23.06 1.65
CA SER A 361 0.77 22.77 1.65
C SER A 361 1.60 23.84 0.95
N LEU A 362 1.05 24.52 -0.04
CA LEU A 362 1.78 25.53 -0.80
C LEU A 362 1.85 26.88 -0.09
N GLY A 363 0.82 27.28 0.65
CA GLY A 363 0.78 28.60 1.31
C GLY A 363 1.23 29.71 0.35
N SER A 364 2.25 30.48 0.74
CA SER A 364 2.82 31.56 -0.07
C SER A 364 3.50 31.10 -1.38
N MET A 365 3.77 29.80 -1.54
CA MET A 365 4.33 29.25 -2.78
C MET A 365 3.27 28.91 -3.83
N ARG A 366 1.97 29.09 -3.54
CA ARG A 366 0.88 28.78 -4.48
C ARG A 366 1.04 29.53 -5.80
N GLU A 367 1.51 30.78 -5.75
CA GLU A 367 1.78 31.62 -6.94
C GLU A 367 2.89 31.04 -7.85
N CYS A 368 3.76 30.18 -7.30
CA CYS A 368 4.80 29.53 -8.08
C CYS A 368 4.29 28.40 -8.98
N VAL A 369 3.04 27.98 -8.80
CA VAL A 369 2.42 26.90 -9.59
C VAL A 369 1.32 27.50 -10.47
N SER A 370 1.49 27.37 -11.79
CA SER A 370 0.48 27.87 -12.72
C SER A 370 -0.79 27.04 -12.69
N ASP A 371 -1.94 27.68 -12.83
CA ASP A 371 -3.24 27.01 -12.88
C ASP A 371 -3.33 26.04 -14.06
N VAL A 372 -2.67 26.34 -15.18
CA VAL A 372 -2.55 25.43 -16.34
C VAL A 372 -1.87 24.13 -15.96
N PHE A 373 -0.82 24.18 -15.11
CA PHE A 373 -0.14 22.96 -14.65
C PHE A 373 -1.03 22.15 -13.70
N ILE A 374 -1.77 22.79 -12.82
CA ILE A 374 -2.71 22.12 -11.93
C ILE A 374 -3.83 21.47 -12.75
N GLU A 375 -4.36 22.17 -13.75
CA GLU A 375 -5.39 21.63 -14.64
C GLU A 375 -4.88 20.41 -15.43
N GLU A 376 -3.63 20.42 -15.89
CA GLU A 376 -3.01 19.26 -16.51
C GLU A 376 -2.86 18.07 -15.54
N LEU A 377 -2.48 18.33 -14.28
CA LEU A 377 -2.42 17.28 -13.25
C LEU A 377 -3.82 16.73 -12.93
N ARG A 378 -4.84 17.58 -12.85
CA ARG A 378 -6.23 17.20 -12.66
C ARG A 378 -6.69 16.28 -13.79
N LYS A 379 -6.52 16.71 -15.03
CA LYS A 379 -6.83 15.94 -16.22
C LYS A 379 -6.08 14.60 -16.25
N ARG A 380 -4.78 14.60 -15.94
CA ARG A 380 -3.96 13.39 -15.86
C ARG A 380 -4.49 12.42 -14.80
N ARG A 381 -4.95 12.92 -13.66
CA ARG A 381 -5.59 12.13 -12.61
C ARG A 381 -6.93 11.57 -13.09
N GLU A 382 -7.78 12.38 -13.71
CA GLU A 382 -9.05 11.93 -14.30
C GLU A 382 -8.83 10.86 -15.36
N ASP A 383 -7.89 11.04 -16.27
CA ASP A 383 -7.58 10.05 -17.31
C ASP A 383 -7.06 8.74 -16.71
N ALA A 384 -6.25 8.82 -15.66
CA ALA A 384 -5.77 7.65 -14.93
C ALA A 384 -6.91 6.95 -14.17
N THR A 385 -7.89 7.70 -13.66
CA THR A 385 -9.02 7.17 -12.89
C THR A 385 -10.21 6.78 -13.77
N ARG A 386 -10.29 7.26 -15.01
CA ARG A 386 -11.28 6.81 -16.00
C ARG A 386 -11.10 5.31 -16.23
N SER A 387 -11.79 4.52 -15.43
CA SER A 387 -11.72 3.08 -15.49
C SER A 387 -12.23 2.57 -16.84
N ARG A 388 -11.53 1.59 -17.42
CA ARG A 388 -12.12 0.69 -18.41
C ARG A 388 -13.45 0.19 -17.87
N ALA A 389 -14.49 0.19 -18.71
CA ALA A 389 -15.87 -0.17 -18.36
C ALA A 389 -15.94 -1.26 -17.28
N PRO A 390 -16.62 -1.02 -16.15
CA PRO A 390 -16.57 -1.90 -15.00
C PRO A 390 -17.06 -3.28 -15.42
N LYS A 391 -16.26 -4.32 -15.12
CA LYS A 391 -16.78 -5.68 -15.11
C LYS A 391 -18.01 -5.64 -14.21
N ARG A 392 -19.17 -6.02 -14.75
CA ARG A 392 -20.46 -5.98 -14.05
C ARG A 392 -20.36 -6.73 -12.71
N ARG A 393 -20.03 -6.01 -11.63
CA ARG A 393 -20.19 -6.51 -10.27
C ARG A 393 -21.67 -6.36 -9.90
N LYS A 394 -22.18 -7.29 -9.12
CA LYS A 394 -23.55 -7.29 -8.59
C LYS A 394 -23.61 -6.37 -7.37
N ASN A 395 -23.39 -5.07 -7.55
CA ASN A 395 -23.58 -4.13 -6.45
C ASN A 395 -25.02 -3.63 -6.48
N LEU A 396 -25.61 -3.51 -5.30
CA LEU A 396 -26.85 -2.78 -5.11
C LEU A 396 -26.59 -1.31 -5.44
N ASN A 397 -27.43 -0.72 -6.30
CA ASN A 397 -27.34 0.68 -6.63
C ASN A 397 -28.03 1.53 -5.56
N VAL A 398 -27.40 1.59 -4.37
CA VAL A 398 -27.93 2.35 -3.22
C VAL A 398 -27.19 3.67 -3.14
N PRO A 399 -27.87 4.81 -2.96
CA PRO A 399 -27.22 6.11 -2.74
C PRO A 399 -26.36 6.04 -1.47
N ALA A 400 -25.08 6.41 -1.61
CA ALA A 400 -24.16 6.43 -0.48
C ALA A 400 -24.65 7.37 0.63
N GLY A 401 -24.51 6.96 1.89
CA GLY A 401 -24.93 7.73 3.05
C GLY A 401 -26.41 7.61 3.41
N LYS A 402 -27.24 6.98 2.57
CA LYS A 402 -28.64 6.65 2.91
C LYS A 402 -28.76 5.26 3.48
N SER A 403 -29.75 5.05 4.33
CA SER A 403 -30.14 3.73 4.78
C SER A 403 -30.78 2.95 3.63
N ILE A 404 -30.54 1.63 3.62
CA ILE A 404 -31.06 0.69 2.63
C ILE A 404 -32.37 0.15 3.14
N SER A 405 -33.42 0.16 2.29
CA SER A 405 -34.70 -0.47 2.60
C SER A 405 -34.78 -1.91 2.04
N SER A 406 -35.64 -2.73 2.66
CA SER A 406 -35.91 -4.08 2.19
C SER A 406 -36.49 -4.12 0.77
N GLU A 407 -37.32 -3.13 0.42
CA GLU A 407 -37.90 -2.97 -0.92
C GLU A 407 -36.80 -2.73 -1.98
N GLU A 408 -35.80 -1.90 -1.67
CA GLU A 408 -34.64 -1.65 -2.57
C GLU A 408 -33.79 -2.89 -2.77
N VAL A 409 -33.58 -3.67 -1.71
CA VAL A 409 -32.85 -4.95 -1.78
C VAL A 409 -33.62 -5.98 -2.61
N GLU A 410 -34.93 -6.13 -2.39
CA GLU A 410 -35.79 -7.03 -3.16
C GLU A 410 -35.82 -6.65 -4.65
N ALA A 411 -35.95 -5.35 -4.96
CA ALA A 411 -35.92 -4.84 -6.33
C ALA A 411 -34.57 -5.14 -7.02
N ALA A 412 -33.47 -4.98 -6.33
CA ALA A 412 -32.14 -5.25 -6.86
C ALA A 412 -31.89 -6.76 -7.09
N ILE A 413 -32.37 -7.62 -6.20
CA ILE A 413 -32.33 -9.08 -6.38
C ILE A 413 -33.16 -9.48 -7.61
N ALA A 414 -34.40 -9.00 -7.72
CA ALA A 414 -35.29 -9.27 -8.86
C ALA A 414 -34.67 -8.79 -10.20
N ALA A 415 -34.07 -7.60 -10.24
CA ALA A 415 -33.37 -7.10 -11.41
C ALA A 415 -32.16 -7.97 -11.82
N SER A 416 -31.42 -8.49 -10.81
CA SER A 416 -30.30 -9.40 -11.05
C SER A 416 -30.77 -10.75 -11.64
N GLU A 417 -31.86 -11.30 -11.15
CA GLU A 417 -32.47 -12.56 -11.65
C GLU A 417 -33.04 -12.39 -13.06
N ALA A 418 -33.74 -11.30 -13.33
CA ALA A 418 -34.25 -10.97 -14.66
C ALA A 418 -33.11 -10.83 -15.70
N SER A 419 -31.96 -10.31 -15.28
CA SER A 419 -30.79 -10.20 -16.15
C SER A 419 -30.14 -11.56 -16.48
N LYS A 420 -30.21 -12.52 -15.55
CA LYS A 420 -29.73 -13.90 -15.75
C LYS A 420 -30.63 -14.68 -16.72
N SER A 421 -31.94 -14.53 -16.61
CA SER A 421 -32.92 -15.21 -17.46
C SER A 421 -32.81 -14.76 -18.94
N LYS A 422 -32.53 -13.47 -19.19
CA LYS A 422 -32.28 -12.94 -20.53
C LYS A 422 -30.98 -13.45 -21.18
N LYS A 423 -29.96 -13.81 -20.42
CA LYS A 423 -28.71 -14.42 -20.92
C LYS A 423 -28.87 -15.91 -21.25
N GLY A 424 -29.73 -16.64 -20.54
CA GLY A 424 -30.04 -18.06 -20.79
C GLY A 424 -30.73 -18.30 -22.14
N LYS A 425 -31.58 -17.36 -22.62
CA LYS A 425 -32.33 -17.49 -23.88
C LYS A 425 -31.55 -17.17 -25.15
N LYS A 426 -30.32 -16.64 -25.09
CA LYS A 426 -29.48 -16.32 -26.25
C LYS A 426 -28.47 -17.41 -26.66
N LYS A 427 -28.43 -18.56 -25.97
CA LYS A 427 -27.47 -19.65 -26.26
C LYS A 427 -28.08 -20.91 -26.92
N THR A 428 -29.28 -20.87 -27.40
CA THR A 428 -29.88 -22.00 -28.13
C THR A 428 -30.21 -21.60 -29.58
N LYS A 429 -29.24 -21.72 -30.47
CA LYS A 429 -29.39 -22.03 -31.90
C LYS A 429 -28.01 -22.22 -32.53
N ASN A 430 -27.51 -23.43 -32.61
CA ASN A 430 -27.21 -24.18 -33.83
C ASN A 430 -26.63 -25.56 -33.50
N PRO A 431 -27.20 -26.65 -34.03
CA PRO A 431 -26.66 -27.99 -33.88
C PRO A 431 -25.79 -28.35 -35.08
N THR A 432 -24.52 -28.60 -34.84
CA THR A 432 -23.75 -29.43 -35.78
C THR A 432 -22.97 -30.49 -35.01
N LYS A 433 -23.28 -31.73 -35.33
CA LYS A 433 -22.66 -32.97 -34.86
C LYS A 433 -21.16 -32.99 -35.16
N LYS A 434 -20.32 -33.43 -34.20
CA LYS A 434 -19.29 -34.46 -34.43
C LYS A 434 -18.70 -34.96 -33.12
N SER A 435 -18.89 -36.25 -32.94
CA SER A 435 -18.10 -37.34 -32.31
C SER A 435 -17.12 -37.04 -31.18
N SER A 436 -17.46 -37.64 -30.04
CA SER A 436 -16.63 -38.41 -29.05
C SER A 436 -15.12 -38.18 -28.98
N GLN A 437 -14.68 -37.62 -27.84
CA GLN A 437 -13.62 -38.23 -27.07
C GLN A 437 -13.68 -37.68 -25.62
N LYS A 438 -13.90 -38.58 -24.67
CA LYS A 438 -13.80 -38.33 -23.23
C LYS A 438 -12.36 -37.97 -22.88
N LYS A 439 -12.14 -36.75 -22.41
CA LYS A 439 -11.01 -36.42 -21.54
C LYS A 439 -11.57 -35.65 -20.33
N ALA A 440 -11.32 -36.18 -19.16
CA ALA A 440 -11.64 -35.60 -17.88
C ALA A 440 -11.05 -34.17 -17.83
N ARG A 441 -11.92 -33.18 -17.81
CA ARG A 441 -11.57 -31.78 -17.60
C ARG A 441 -11.69 -31.52 -16.11
N LYS A 442 -10.53 -31.40 -15.45
CA LYS A 442 -10.44 -30.78 -14.14
C LYS A 442 -11.13 -29.41 -14.23
N GLU A 443 -12.17 -29.22 -13.47
CA GLU A 443 -12.77 -27.90 -13.23
C GLU A 443 -11.69 -27.03 -12.59
N VAL A 444 -11.21 -26.07 -13.35
CA VAL A 444 -10.49 -24.93 -12.81
C VAL A 444 -11.60 -24.03 -12.27
N GLU A 445 -11.81 -24.04 -10.96
CA GLU A 445 -12.54 -22.99 -10.27
C GLU A 445 -11.90 -21.67 -10.68
N GLU A 446 -12.66 -20.85 -11.41
CA GLU A 446 -12.38 -19.42 -11.53
C GLU A 446 -12.36 -18.88 -10.09
N THR A 447 -11.18 -18.73 -9.54
CA THR A 447 -11.00 -17.91 -8.35
C THR A 447 -11.45 -16.52 -8.74
N ASP A 448 -12.61 -16.15 -8.22
CA ASP A 448 -13.09 -14.78 -8.16
C ASP A 448 -11.93 -13.97 -7.54
N ASP A 449 -11.30 -13.11 -8.35
CA ASP A 449 -10.36 -12.10 -7.86
C ASP A 449 -11.16 -11.16 -6.95
N SER A 450 -11.41 -11.62 -5.73
CA SER A 450 -11.80 -10.76 -4.64
C SER A 450 -10.62 -9.84 -4.39
N ASP A 451 -10.88 -8.56 -4.52
CA ASP A 451 -10.05 -7.41 -4.21
C ASP A 451 -8.78 -7.77 -3.45
N ASP A 452 -7.66 -7.36 -4.03
CA ASP A 452 -6.35 -7.40 -3.41
C ASP A 452 -6.48 -7.32 -1.89
N ALA A 453 -6.35 -8.48 -1.24
CA ALA A 453 -6.12 -8.52 0.18
C ALA A 453 -4.83 -7.74 0.39
N PHE A 454 -5.01 -6.51 0.79
CA PHE A 454 -4.01 -5.50 0.97
C PHE A 454 -3.00 -6.00 2.00
N SER A 455 -2.00 -6.73 1.51
CA SER A 455 -0.79 -7.01 2.26
C SER A 455 -0.07 -5.68 2.41
N VAL A 456 -0.39 -4.99 3.51
CA VAL A 456 0.37 -3.84 3.96
C VAL A 456 1.74 -4.35 4.37
N HIS A 457 2.70 -4.34 3.46
CA HIS A 457 4.08 -4.19 3.85
C HIS A 457 4.23 -2.75 4.35
N GLU A 458 3.79 -2.53 5.58
CA GLU A 458 4.15 -1.33 6.32
C GLU A 458 5.64 -1.44 6.62
N SER A 459 6.46 -0.76 5.82
CA SER A 459 7.76 -0.33 6.30
C SER A 459 7.51 0.62 7.47
N GLU A 460 7.89 0.20 8.66
CA GLU A 460 7.83 1.00 9.88
C GLU A 460 8.71 2.24 9.73
N ASP A 461 8.14 3.37 9.37
CA ASP A 461 8.67 4.68 9.68
C ASP A 461 8.12 5.09 11.05
N SER A 462 8.77 4.63 12.12
CA SER A 462 8.60 5.19 13.43
C SER A 462 9.42 6.49 13.54
N SER A 463 8.84 7.60 13.14
CA SER A 463 9.26 8.91 13.64
C SER A 463 8.49 9.17 14.93
N GLY A 464 8.93 8.57 16.02
CA GLY A 464 8.67 9.05 17.36
C GLY A 464 9.63 10.20 17.61
N GLU A 465 9.12 11.43 17.63
CA GLU A 465 9.81 12.55 18.28
C GLU A 465 9.84 12.29 19.77
N GLU A 466 10.95 11.79 20.26
CA GLU A 466 11.34 12.01 21.65
C GLU A 466 12.49 13.00 21.66
N SER A 467 12.16 14.18 22.14
CA SER A 467 13.06 15.22 22.59
C SER A 467 13.97 14.64 23.70
N PHE A 468 15.25 14.49 23.41
CA PHE A 468 16.27 14.32 24.45
C PHE A 468 17.37 15.34 24.25
N THR A 469 17.40 16.30 25.17
CA THR A 469 18.46 17.25 25.35
C THR A 469 19.73 16.58 25.86
N SER A 470 20.84 16.95 25.20
CA SER A 470 22.20 17.12 25.71
C SER A 470 22.83 16.01 26.53
N LEU A 471 23.88 15.45 25.97
CA LEU A 471 25.20 15.42 26.64
C LEU A 471 26.30 15.19 25.59
N MET A 472 27.22 16.13 25.52
CA MET A 472 28.42 16.09 24.71
C MET A 472 29.39 15.06 25.28
N GLU A 473 29.95 14.19 24.41
CA GLU A 473 31.34 13.74 24.55
C GLU A 473 31.92 13.38 23.17
N SER A 474 33.14 13.83 22.97
CA SER A 474 33.90 13.83 21.72
C SER A 474 34.53 12.45 21.44
N PRO A 475 34.74 12.06 20.17
CA PRO A 475 35.38 10.80 19.81
C PRO A 475 36.92 10.91 19.76
N PRO A 476 37.65 9.82 20.03
CA PRO A 476 39.11 9.78 19.83
C PRO A 476 39.43 9.45 18.36
N THR A 477 40.40 10.22 17.89
CA THR A 477 41.06 10.09 16.57
C THR A 477 42.13 9.00 16.61
N SER A 478 42.17 8.17 15.57
CA SER A 478 43.44 7.66 15.00
C SER A 478 43.26 7.21 13.55
N PRO A 479 44.20 7.52 12.67
CA PRO A 479 44.14 7.24 11.25
C PRO A 479 44.74 5.87 10.89
N PRO A 480 44.35 5.26 9.78
CA PRO A 480 45.02 4.07 9.24
C PRO A 480 46.22 4.44 8.39
N PRO A 481 47.19 3.53 8.22
CA PRO A 481 48.48 3.82 7.61
C PRO A 481 48.40 3.92 6.09
N ASN A 482 49.22 4.83 5.58
CA ASN A 482 49.59 5.03 4.20
C ASN A 482 50.41 3.84 3.66
N ILE A 483 50.04 3.35 2.49
CA ILE A 483 50.98 2.61 1.62
C ILE A 483 51.01 3.37 0.30
N ASN A 484 52.14 4.01 0.09
CA ASN A 484 52.57 4.55 -1.20
C ASN A 484 53.02 3.40 -2.11
N SER A 485 52.59 3.45 -3.35
CA SER A 485 53.44 3.05 -4.46
C SER A 485 53.04 3.86 -5.67
N ASP A 486 53.97 4.71 -6.09
CA ASP A 486 54.01 5.44 -7.32
C ASP A 486 54.05 4.46 -8.50
N GLU A 487 53.21 4.70 -9.50
CA GLU A 487 53.54 4.44 -10.90
C GLU A 487 52.71 5.40 -11.76
N GLU A 488 53.42 6.32 -12.38
CA GLU A 488 52.96 7.16 -13.49
C GLU A 488 52.73 6.26 -14.72
N GLU A 489 51.57 6.29 -15.32
CA GLU A 489 51.44 5.99 -16.73
C GLU A 489 50.41 6.91 -17.42
N ASN A 490 50.90 7.36 -18.56
CA ASN A 490 50.39 8.33 -19.50
C ASN A 490 48.94 8.12 -19.95
N GLY A 491 48.27 9.25 -20.13
CA GLY A 491 46.96 9.33 -20.76
C GLY A 491 46.96 8.88 -22.22
N SER A 492 45.95 8.10 -22.53
CA SER A 492 45.36 8.04 -23.86
C SER A 492 43.83 7.87 -23.66
N ASP A 493 43.06 8.75 -24.32
CA ASP A 493 41.60 8.68 -24.41
C ASP A 493 41.17 7.32 -24.98
N ILE A 494 40.88 6.37 -24.09
CA ILE A 494 40.18 5.14 -24.45
C ILE A 494 38.70 5.44 -24.22
N GLN A 495 37.96 5.60 -25.31
CA GLN A 495 36.53 5.49 -25.30
C GLN A 495 36.20 4.09 -24.76
N ASP A 496 35.64 4.01 -23.55
CA ASP A 496 35.16 2.76 -22.95
C ASP A 496 34.05 2.19 -23.84
N GLU A 497 34.38 1.24 -24.71
CA GLU A 497 33.39 0.46 -25.45
C GLU A 497 32.59 -0.42 -24.45
N PRO A 498 31.27 -0.55 -24.63
CA PRO A 498 30.47 -1.40 -23.76
C PRO A 498 30.93 -2.87 -23.88
N ARG A 499 31.06 -3.56 -22.75
CA ARG A 499 31.51 -4.96 -22.64
C ARG A 499 30.66 -5.92 -23.48
N PHE A 500 29.35 -5.60 -23.67
CA PHE A 500 28.40 -6.38 -24.47
C PHE A 500 27.76 -5.49 -25.53
N ARG A 501 27.44 -6.07 -26.70
CA ARG A 501 26.86 -5.35 -27.84
C ARG A 501 25.35 -5.60 -27.94
N VAL A 502 24.63 -4.69 -28.57
CA VAL A 502 23.20 -4.88 -28.89
C VAL A 502 23.03 -6.16 -29.72
N GLY A 503 22.14 -7.03 -29.29
CA GLY A 503 21.89 -8.32 -29.89
C GLY A 503 22.56 -9.49 -29.19
N ASP A 504 23.53 -9.27 -28.31
CA ASP A 504 24.16 -10.32 -27.53
C ASP A 504 23.17 -10.97 -26.56
N TYR A 505 23.31 -12.27 -26.39
CA TYR A 505 22.62 -13.01 -25.35
C TYR A 505 23.50 -13.03 -24.10
N VAL A 506 22.91 -12.68 -22.97
CA VAL A 506 23.62 -12.49 -21.70
C VAL A 506 22.84 -13.11 -20.55
N VAL A 507 23.52 -13.39 -19.46
CA VAL A 507 22.89 -13.72 -18.19
C VAL A 507 22.92 -12.47 -17.31
N VAL A 508 21.77 -12.11 -16.78
CA VAL A 508 21.62 -11.00 -15.84
C VAL A 508 21.26 -11.52 -14.45
N ASN A 509 21.74 -10.84 -13.44
CA ASN A 509 21.38 -11.11 -12.05
C ASN A 509 20.26 -10.11 -11.63
N PHE A 510 19.07 -10.63 -11.39
CA PHE A 510 17.97 -9.86 -10.87
C PHE A 510 17.53 -10.44 -9.52
N GLU A 511 17.63 -9.64 -8.46
CA GLU A 511 17.29 -10.04 -7.08
C GLU A 511 17.96 -11.35 -6.62
N GLY A 512 19.20 -11.58 -7.05
CA GLY A 512 19.96 -12.79 -6.69
C GLY A 512 19.62 -14.04 -7.52
N GLN A 513 18.76 -13.92 -8.53
CA GLN A 513 18.45 -14.99 -9.48
C GLN A 513 19.02 -14.66 -10.86
N MET A 514 19.49 -15.69 -11.55
CA MET A 514 20.05 -15.57 -12.90
C MET A 514 18.98 -15.77 -13.96
N TYR A 515 18.91 -14.84 -14.91
CA TYR A 515 17.97 -14.88 -16.03
C TYR A 515 18.72 -14.72 -17.35
N PRO A 516 18.46 -15.58 -18.35
CA PRO A 516 18.97 -15.35 -19.70
C PRO A 516 18.17 -14.23 -20.37
N GLY A 517 18.84 -13.41 -21.17
CA GLY A 517 18.20 -12.33 -21.88
C GLY A 517 18.97 -11.89 -23.10
N ARG A 518 18.44 -10.94 -23.85
CA ARG A 518 19.06 -10.34 -25.03
C ARG A 518 19.24 -8.85 -24.84
N VAL A 519 20.45 -8.34 -25.07
CA VAL A 519 20.76 -6.92 -24.99
C VAL A 519 20.03 -6.17 -26.09
N THR A 520 19.23 -5.17 -25.72
CA THR A 520 18.48 -4.30 -26.65
C THR A 520 19.08 -2.91 -26.75
N VAL A 521 19.75 -2.42 -25.69
CA VAL A 521 20.56 -1.19 -25.69
C VAL A 521 21.82 -1.45 -24.90
N ALA A 522 22.98 -1.03 -25.41
CA ALA A 522 24.27 -1.14 -24.75
C ALA A 522 24.88 0.24 -24.54
N ARG A 523 25.29 0.52 -23.29
CA ARG A 523 26.05 1.69 -22.87
C ARG A 523 27.21 1.24 -21.99
N PRO A 524 28.29 2.00 -21.82
CA PRO A 524 29.43 1.56 -21.02
C PRO A 524 29.12 1.09 -19.60
N GLU A 525 28.17 1.72 -18.92
CA GLU A 525 27.84 1.42 -17.54
C GLU A 525 26.46 0.72 -17.35
N GLU A 526 25.63 0.66 -18.41
CA GLU A 526 24.24 0.20 -18.31
C GLU A 526 23.79 -0.55 -19.56
N TYR A 527 23.04 -1.61 -19.40
CA TYR A 527 22.47 -2.43 -20.48
C TYR A 527 20.97 -2.56 -20.33
N MET A 528 20.22 -2.29 -21.40
CA MET A 528 18.82 -2.70 -21.46
C MET A 528 18.76 -4.12 -21.96
N VAL A 529 18.18 -5.01 -21.18
CA VAL A 529 18.08 -6.45 -21.50
C VAL A 529 16.63 -6.90 -21.49
N ASN A 530 16.21 -7.54 -22.59
CA ASN A 530 14.93 -8.25 -22.62
C ASN A 530 15.15 -9.65 -22.03
N ALA A 531 14.65 -9.89 -20.83
CA ALA A 531 14.87 -11.11 -20.08
C ALA A 531 13.82 -12.20 -20.41
N MET A 532 14.22 -13.47 -20.30
CA MET A 532 13.35 -14.62 -20.47
C MET A 532 12.73 -15.02 -19.14
N ALA A 533 11.50 -15.51 -19.17
CA ALA A 533 10.81 -16.04 -17.99
C ALA A 533 11.04 -17.55 -17.84
N ARG A 534 11.21 -18.02 -16.61
CA ARG A 534 11.39 -19.46 -16.31
C ARG A 534 10.07 -20.22 -16.51
N SER A 535 10.13 -21.38 -17.15
CA SER A 535 9.00 -22.29 -17.38
C SER A 535 9.40 -23.73 -17.05
N GLY A 536 9.34 -24.10 -15.77
CA GLY A 536 9.85 -25.38 -15.26
C GLY A 536 11.39 -25.43 -15.33
N LYS A 537 11.93 -26.37 -16.09
CA LYS A 537 13.37 -26.48 -16.37
C LYS A 537 13.81 -25.75 -17.64
N LEU A 538 12.88 -25.12 -18.36
CA LEU A 538 13.12 -24.43 -19.63
C LEU A 538 12.81 -22.94 -19.49
N TRP A 539 13.13 -22.15 -20.52
CA TRP A 539 12.93 -20.71 -20.59
C TRP A 539 11.98 -20.35 -21.72
N LYS A 540 11.25 -19.25 -21.59
CA LYS A 540 10.38 -18.70 -22.63
C LYS A 540 10.50 -17.18 -22.73
N TRP A 541 10.38 -16.65 -23.93
CA TRP A 541 10.19 -15.22 -24.11
C TRP A 541 8.79 -14.84 -23.62
N PRO A 542 8.67 -13.83 -22.73
CA PRO A 542 7.36 -13.36 -22.30
C PRO A 542 6.58 -12.76 -23.48
N ALA A 543 5.25 -12.91 -23.46
CA ALA A 543 4.38 -12.40 -24.53
C ALA A 543 4.45 -10.87 -24.68
N LYS A 544 4.74 -10.16 -23.60
CA LYS A 544 5.12 -8.75 -23.57
C LYS A 544 6.59 -8.69 -23.23
N LYS A 545 7.37 -7.95 -24.03
CA LYS A 545 8.81 -7.80 -23.78
C LYS A 545 9.07 -7.31 -22.36
N ASP A 546 9.97 -8.00 -21.67
CA ASP A 546 10.44 -7.66 -20.31
C ASP A 546 11.80 -6.98 -20.41
N GLU A 547 11.79 -5.70 -20.76
CA GLU A 547 12.99 -4.88 -20.96
C GLU A 547 13.31 -4.11 -19.68
N ILE A 548 14.38 -4.52 -19.01
CA ILE A 548 14.84 -3.95 -17.74
C ILE A 548 16.25 -3.37 -17.96
N LEU A 549 16.53 -2.23 -17.32
CA LEU A 549 17.84 -1.60 -17.31
C LEU A 549 18.68 -2.19 -16.19
N TYR A 550 19.80 -2.81 -16.56
CA TYR A 550 20.79 -3.40 -15.66
C TYR A 550 22.07 -2.59 -15.64
N SER A 551 22.72 -2.45 -14.50
CA SER A 551 24.07 -1.92 -14.40
C SER A 551 25.09 -2.93 -14.97
N SER A 552 26.25 -2.47 -15.35
CA SER A 552 27.31 -3.33 -15.93
C SER A 552 27.69 -4.50 -15.01
N ASN A 553 27.57 -4.33 -13.68
CA ASN A 553 27.87 -5.37 -12.69
C ASN A 553 26.77 -6.43 -12.56
N GLU A 554 25.55 -6.14 -13.01
CA GLU A 554 24.41 -7.06 -12.96
C GLU A 554 24.32 -7.91 -14.24
N VAL A 555 25.02 -7.53 -15.30
CA VAL A 555 25.16 -8.33 -16.52
C VAL A 555 26.41 -9.18 -16.39
N LEU A 556 26.21 -10.46 -16.07
CA LEU A 556 27.27 -11.35 -15.60
C LEU A 556 28.21 -11.79 -16.73
N TYR A 557 27.64 -12.46 -17.75
CA TYR A 557 28.43 -13.00 -18.86
C TYR A 557 27.56 -13.21 -20.11
N LYS A 558 28.24 -13.33 -21.26
CA LYS A 558 27.63 -13.63 -22.55
C LYS A 558 27.40 -15.14 -22.69
N ILE A 559 26.26 -15.51 -23.28
CA ILE A 559 25.88 -16.89 -23.55
C ILE A 559 25.60 -17.10 -25.04
N ASN A 560 25.50 -18.34 -25.46
CA ASN A 560 25.06 -18.69 -26.79
C ASN A 560 23.57 -18.41 -26.97
N ALA A 561 23.10 -18.30 -28.23
CA ALA A 561 21.69 -18.12 -28.51
C ALA A 561 20.88 -19.28 -27.93
N PRO A 562 19.84 -19.04 -27.11
CA PRO A 562 18.98 -20.08 -26.56
C PRO A 562 18.42 -21.01 -27.64
N GLN A 563 18.48 -22.32 -27.43
CA GLN A 563 18.00 -23.31 -28.39
C GLN A 563 16.54 -23.66 -28.16
N GLU A 564 15.70 -23.50 -29.17
CA GLU A 564 14.29 -23.84 -29.07
C GLU A 564 14.07 -25.34 -29.06
N VAL A 565 13.33 -25.84 -28.06
CA VAL A 565 13.01 -27.25 -27.89
C VAL A 565 11.75 -27.60 -28.68
N LYS A 566 11.89 -28.40 -29.74
CA LYS A 566 10.78 -28.97 -30.56
C LYS A 566 9.73 -27.95 -31.05
N LYS A 567 10.13 -26.75 -31.46
CA LYS A 567 9.22 -25.67 -31.91
C LYS A 567 8.07 -25.39 -30.94
N SER A 568 8.36 -25.46 -29.66
CA SER A 568 7.35 -25.30 -28.58
C SER A 568 7.27 -23.89 -28.00
N GLY A 569 8.11 -22.95 -28.50
CA GLY A 569 8.30 -21.63 -27.87
C GLY A 569 9.03 -21.68 -26.53
N LEU A 570 9.57 -22.85 -26.15
CA LEU A 570 10.40 -23.06 -24.98
C LEU A 570 11.85 -23.25 -25.40
N PHE A 571 12.78 -22.71 -24.60
CA PHE A 571 14.20 -22.65 -24.92
C PHE A 571 15.03 -23.32 -23.81
N GLU A 572 16.07 -24.03 -24.22
CA GLU A 572 17.10 -24.54 -23.32
C GLU A 572 18.29 -23.58 -23.31
N VAL A 573 18.78 -23.27 -22.12
CA VAL A 573 19.96 -22.43 -21.89
C VAL A 573 20.91 -23.23 -21.01
N LYS A 574 21.94 -23.82 -21.63
CA LYS A 574 22.86 -24.76 -20.97
C LYS A 574 23.82 -24.08 -19.98
N GLU A 575 23.96 -22.78 -20.05
CA GLU A 575 24.88 -21.99 -19.23
C GLU A 575 24.24 -21.54 -17.89
N ILE A 576 22.96 -21.88 -17.64
CA ILE A 576 22.23 -21.55 -16.41
C ILE A 576 21.58 -22.82 -15.84
N ASP A 577 22.33 -23.81 -15.49
CA ASP A 577 21.85 -25.00 -14.74
C ASP A 577 22.32 -25.00 -13.29
#